data_00daaeed69a409f1dfecb8c5d0515d39
#
_entry.id   00daaeed69a409f1dfecb8c5d0515d39
#
_cell.length_a   1.000
_cell.length_b   1.000
_cell.length_c   1.000
_cell.angle_alpha   90.00
_cell.angle_beta   90.00
_cell.angle_gamma   90.00
#
_symmetry.space_group_name_H-M   'P 1'
#
loop_
_entity.id
_entity.type
_entity.pdbx_description
1 polymer ?
#
loop_
_entity_poly.entity_id
_entity_poly.type
_entity_poly.pdbx_seq_one_letter_code
_entity_poly.pdbx_strand_id
1 'polypeptide(L)'
;MKTALTIAGSDSSGGAGIQADIKTMCANHVFATSAITALTAQNTLGVTGIMEVTPEFLGEQLDAVFTDIYPDAVKIGMVSSSDLIRMIASKLQEYKAANIVVDPVMVATSGAKLISDDAIETLKKELLPLATVITPNIPEAEVLADMKIANEEEMIIAAEKISKKFGCATLVKGGHQINDANDLLYRDDAYTWFHGKRINNSNTHGTGCTLSSAIASNLAKGYDLDTSVKRAKNYISGALNAMLDLGKGSGPMDHSFAIDNEYAKENV
;
A
#
# COMPACT_ATOMS: atom_id res chain seq x y z
N MET A 1 -11.44 19.74 -0.72
CA MET A 1 -11.27 18.29 -0.51
C MET A 1 -9.77 18.04 -0.42
N LYS A 2 -9.31 17.14 0.45
CA LYS A 2 -7.90 16.71 0.50
C LYS A 2 -7.58 15.81 -0.70
N THR A 3 -6.30 15.76 -1.09
CA THR A 3 -5.82 15.05 -2.27
C THR A 3 -4.77 14.01 -1.90
N ALA A 4 -4.72 12.90 -2.60
CA ALA A 4 -3.66 11.91 -2.46
C ALA A 4 -3.26 11.33 -3.82
N LEU A 5 -1.96 11.13 -4.00
CA LEU A 5 -1.39 10.51 -5.19
C LEU A 5 -1.10 9.04 -4.92
N THR A 6 -1.55 8.14 -5.81
CA THR A 6 -1.04 6.77 -5.85
C THR A 6 -0.02 6.61 -6.98
N ILE A 7 1.11 5.99 -6.68
CA ILE A 7 2.16 5.61 -7.62
C ILE A 7 2.27 4.09 -7.57
N ALA A 8 1.71 3.40 -8.54
CA ALA A 8 1.66 1.93 -8.54
C ALA A 8 1.32 1.37 -9.92
N GLY A 9 1.40 0.07 -10.06
CA GLY A 9 0.89 -0.66 -11.21
C GLY A 9 -0.64 -0.67 -11.26
N SER A 10 -1.18 -0.83 -12.46
CA SER A 10 -2.61 -0.99 -12.72
C SER A 10 -2.98 -2.47 -12.65
N ASP A 11 -4.08 -2.79 -11.98
CA ASP A 11 -4.71 -4.12 -11.98
C ASP A 11 -6.03 -4.06 -12.77
N SER A 12 -6.04 -4.70 -13.95
CA SER A 12 -7.22 -4.71 -14.82
C SER A 12 -8.45 -5.38 -14.20
N SER A 13 -8.28 -6.24 -13.20
CA SER A 13 -9.40 -6.83 -12.43
C SER A 13 -9.99 -5.86 -11.40
N GLY A 14 -9.29 -4.77 -11.11
CA GLY A 14 -9.77 -3.72 -10.21
C GLY A 14 -9.62 -4.03 -8.72
N GLY A 15 -9.00 -5.14 -8.33
CA GLY A 15 -8.89 -5.59 -6.94
C GLY A 15 -7.68 -5.06 -6.19
N ALA A 16 -6.61 -4.69 -6.89
CA ALA A 16 -5.36 -4.19 -6.32
C ALA A 16 -4.82 -2.98 -7.11
N GLY A 17 -3.56 -2.62 -6.90
CA GLY A 17 -2.90 -1.53 -7.60
C GLY A 17 -3.62 -0.20 -7.50
N ILE A 18 -3.43 0.65 -8.52
CA ILE A 18 -4.07 1.98 -8.54
C ILE A 18 -5.59 1.92 -8.42
N GLN A 19 -6.24 0.86 -8.91
CA GLN A 19 -7.70 0.73 -8.85
C GLN A 19 -8.20 0.54 -7.42
N ALA A 20 -7.55 -0.31 -6.63
CA ALA A 20 -7.86 -0.43 -5.20
C ALA A 20 -7.53 0.86 -4.45
N ASP A 21 -6.41 1.51 -4.79
CA ASP A 21 -5.97 2.75 -4.18
C ASP A 21 -6.98 3.88 -4.40
N ILE A 22 -7.39 4.12 -5.65
CA ILE A 22 -8.36 5.15 -6.02
C ILE A 22 -9.72 4.89 -5.34
N LYS A 23 -10.22 3.65 -5.38
CA LYS A 23 -11.48 3.26 -4.71
C LYS A 23 -11.39 3.54 -3.20
N THR A 24 -10.29 3.15 -2.57
CA THR A 24 -10.04 3.38 -1.14
C THR A 24 -9.98 4.86 -0.80
N MET A 25 -9.23 5.66 -1.57
CA MET A 25 -9.11 7.10 -1.36
C MET A 25 -10.47 7.79 -1.51
N CYS A 26 -11.22 7.47 -2.57
CA CYS A 26 -12.57 8.00 -2.80
C CYS A 26 -13.53 7.63 -1.66
N ALA A 27 -13.54 6.37 -1.21
CA ALA A 27 -14.38 5.92 -0.10
C ALA A 27 -13.98 6.58 1.24
N ASN A 28 -12.72 6.99 1.39
CA ASN A 28 -12.23 7.80 2.51
C ASN A 28 -12.40 9.31 2.31
N HIS A 29 -13.14 9.74 1.29
CA HIS A 29 -13.42 11.15 0.97
C HIS A 29 -12.15 11.98 0.70
N VAL A 30 -11.22 11.41 -0.08
CA VAL A 30 -9.98 12.03 -0.56
C VAL A 30 -9.98 11.96 -2.09
N PHE A 31 -9.66 13.07 -2.76
CA PHE A 31 -9.52 13.10 -4.21
C PHE A 31 -8.24 12.37 -4.61
N ALA A 32 -8.38 11.32 -5.41
CA ALA A 32 -7.28 10.49 -5.84
C ALA A 32 -6.71 10.95 -7.19
N THR A 33 -5.39 11.16 -7.24
CA THR A 33 -4.60 11.25 -8.47
C THR A 33 -3.74 10.00 -8.63
N SER A 34 -3.24 9.71 -9.82
CA SER A 34 -2.44 8.52 -10.06
C SER A 34 -1.29 8.76 -11.03
N ALA A 35 -0.15 8.08 -10.77
CA ALA A 35 0.95 7.88 -11.70
C ALA A 35 1.17 6.37 -11.84
N ILE A 36 1.07 5.85 -13.06
CA ILE A 36 1.06 4.42 -13.35
C ILE A 36 2.48 3.96 -13.64
N THR A 37 2.95 2.93 -12.93
CA THR A 37 4.26 2.32 -13.12
C THR A 37 4.26 1.18 -14.13
N ALA A 38 3.15 0.45 -14.23
CA ALA A 38 2.95 -0.64 -15.19
C ALA A 38 1.46 -0.89 -15.43
N LEU A 39 1.12 -1.37 -16.61
CA LEU A 39 -0.19 -1.94 -16.91
C LEU A 39 -0.11 -3.46 -16.80
N THR A 40 -1.13 -4.10 -16.23
CA THR A 40 -1.21 -5.56 -16.18
C THR A 40 -2.44 -6.07 -16.93
N ALA A 41 -2.28 -7.20 -17.61
CA ALA A 41 -3.39 -8.05 -18.00
C ALA A 41 -3.59 -9.06 -16.86
N GLN A 42 -4.53 -8.76 -15.96
CA GLN A 42 -4.70 -9.47 -14.69
C GLN A 42 -6.17 -9.75 -14.42
N ASN A 43 -6.44 -10.87 -13.77
CA ASN A 43 -7.73 -11.23 -13.23
C ASN A 43 -7.55 -11.93 -11.87
N THR A 44 -8.63 -12.45 -11.27
CA THR A 44 -8.58 -13.09 -9.94
C THR A 44 -7.77 -14.40 -9.91
N LEU A 45 -7.43 -14.97 -11.08
CA LEU A 45 -6.61 -16.18 -11.20
C LEU A 45 -5.12 -15.89 -11.35
N GLY A 46 -4.73 -14.66 -11.76
CA GLY A 46 -3.32 -14.28 -11.91
C GLY A 46 -3.06 -13.20 -12.95
N VAL A 47 -1.77 -12.93 -13.16
CA VAL A 47 -1.25 -11.97 -14.14
C VAL A 47 -0.77 -12.73 -15.38
N THR A 48 -1.26 -12.35 -16.56
CA THR A 48 -0.91 -12.97 -17.85
C THR A 48 -0.04 -12.08 -18.72
N GLY A 49 0.07 -10.80 -18.42
CA GLY A 49 0.92 -9.85 -19.14
C GLY A 49 1.21 -8.59 -18.32
N ILE A 50 2.40 -8.03 -18.51
CA ILE A 50 2.84 -6.79 -17.87
C ILE A 50 3.47 -5.90 -18.94
N MET A 51 3.11 -4.62 -18.93
CA MET A 51 3.74 -3.57 -19.73
C MET A 51 4.17 -2.43 -18.81
N GLU A 52 5.46 -2.29 -18.59
CA GLU A 52 6.02 -1.19 -17.80
C GLU A 52 5.95 0.12 -18.59
N VAL A 53 5.78 1.24 -17.88
CA VAL A 53 6.00 2.56 -18.45
C VAL A 53 7.49 2.88 -18.42
N THR A 54 7.94 3.79 -19.28
CA THR A 54 9.33 4.25 -19.20
C THR A 54 9.52 5.17 -18.00
N PRO A 55 10.74 5.24 -17.42
CA PRO A 55 11.04 6.16 -16.32
C PRO A 55 10.73 7.62 -16.68
N GLU A 56 11.01 8.03 -17.92
CA GLU A 56 10.74 9.37 -18.44
C GLU A 56 9.26 9.67 -18.39
N PHE A 57 8.40 8.76 -18.91
CA PHE A 57 6.96 8.96 -18.92
C PHE A 57 6.35 8.92 -17.50
N LEU A 58 6.93 8.12 -16.59
CA LEU A 58 6.55 8.18 -15.17
C LEU A 58 6.89 9.55 -14.58
N GLY A 59 8.07 10.10 -14.91
CA GLY A 59 8.45 11.46 -14.53
C GLY A 59 7.46 12.50 -15.01
N GLU A 60 7.03 12.44 -16.28
CA GLU A 60 6.02 13.33 -16.86
C GLU A 60 4.66 13.23 -16.14
N GLN A 61 4.20 12.02 -15.78
CA GLN A 61 2.98 11.83 -14.99
C GLN A 61 3.09 12.50 -13.61
N LEU A 62 4.25 12.33 -12.94
CA LEU A 62 4.50 12.94 -11.64
C LEU A 62 4.54 14.47 -11.74
N ASP A 63 5.24 15.02 -12.73
CA ASP A 63 5.30 16.46 -12.97
C ASP A 63 3.91 17.03 -13.23
N ALA A 64 3.09 16.37 -14.03
CA ALA A 64 1.73 16.81 -14.33
C ALA A 64 0.86 16.89 -13.05
N VAL A 65 1.00 15.93 -12.14
CA VAL A 65 0.24 15.94 -10.87
C VAL A 65 0.80 16.97 -9.89
N PHE A 66 2.10 16.98 -9.65
CA PHE A 66 2.70 17.86 -8.64
C PHE A 66 2.64 19.34 -8.99
N THR A 67 2.62 19.69 -10.29
CA THR A 67 2.56 21.10 -10.74
C THR A 67 1.15 21.66 -10.78
N ASP A 68 0.10 20.84 -10.70
CA ASP A 68 -1.30 21.29 -10.78
C ASP A 68 -2.11 20.89 -9.54
N ILE A 69 -2.33 19.58 -9.33
CA ILE A 69 -3.07 19.07 -8.15
C ILE A 69 -2.08 18.49 -7.17
N TYR A 70 -1.37 19.38 -6.45
CA TYR A 70 -0.35 18.96 -5.48
C TYR A 70 -0.96 18.06 -4.38
N PRO A 71 -0.43 16.83 -4.17
CA PRO A 71 -1.01 15.89 -3.23
C PRO A 71 -0.66 16.20 -1.77
N ASP A 72 -1.66 16.12 -0.87
CA ASP A 72 -1.44 16.20 0.60
C ASP A 72 -0.78 14.93 1.16
N ALA A 73 -0.85 13.79 0.45
CA ALA A 73 -0.16 12.55 0.77
C ALA A 73 0.16 11.75 -0.50
N VAL A 74 1.17 10.89 -0.43
CA VAL A 74 1.57 9.99 -1.52
C VAL A 74 1.57 8.55 -1.01
N LYS A 75 0.93 7.65 -1.76
CA LYS A 75 1.05 6.20 -1.56
C LYS A 75 1.85 5.60 -2.71
N ILE A 76 2.85 4.79 -2.38
CA ILE A 76 3.63 4.04 -3.35
C ILE A 76 3.36 2.56 -3.15
N GLY A 77 2.95 1.88 -4.22
CA GLY A 77 2.73 0.43 -4.23
C GLY A 77 3.80 -0.30 -5.04
N MET A 78 3.38 -1.21 -5.92
CA MET A 78 4.30 -1.98 -6.74
C MET A 78 5.10 -1.10 -7.70
N VAL A 79 6.43 -1.21 -7.62
CA VAL A 79 7.40 -0.64 -8.56
C VAL A 79 8.43 -1.72 -8.88
N SER A 80 8.56 -2.10 -10.15
CA SER A 80 9.26 -3.31 -10.59
C SER A 80 10.76 -3.12 -10.82
N SER A 81 11.22 -1.92 -11.22
CA SER A 81 12.58 -1.69 -11.67
C SER A 81 13.30 -0.57 -10.90
N SER A 82 14.63 -0.67 -10.85
CA SER A 82 15.52 0.32 -10.21
C SER A 82 15.34 1.72 -10.81
N ASP A 83 15.15 1.82 -12.12
CA ASP A 83 15.06 3.12 -12.79
C ASP A 83 13.76 3.84 -12.48
N LEU A 84 12.64 3.10 -12.39
CA LEU A 84 11.36 3.66 -11.93
C LEU A 84 11.45 4.11 -10.47
N ILE A 85 12.11 3.33 -9.60
CA ILE A 85 12.32 3.70 -8.19
C ILE A 85 13.15 4.98 -8.07
N ARG A 86 14.23 5.12 -8.84
CA ARG A 86 15.05 6.34 -8.86
C ARG A 86 14.28 7.55 -9.35
N MET A 87 13.47 7.38 -10.41
CA MET A 87 12.62 8.45 -10.91
C MET A 87 11.63 8.91 -9.84
N ILE A 88 10.93 7.98 -9.16
CA ILE A 88 10.01 8.31 -8.07
C ILE A 88 10.74 9.06 -6.95
N ALA A 89 11.86 8.51 -6.47
CA ALA A 89 12.63 9.12 -5.38
C ALA A 89 13.09 10.55 -5.73
N SER A 90 13.59 10.74 -6.95
CA SER A 90 14.01 12.05 -7.46
C SER A 90 12.85 13.05 -7.47
N LYS A 91 11.68 12.67 -7.99
CA LYS A 91 10.51 13.54 -8.06
C LYS A 91 9.93 13.86 -6.68
N LEU A 92 9.88 12.90 -5.77
CA LEU A 92 9.45 13.15 -4.39
C LEU A 92 10.33 14.16 -3.65
N GLN A 93 11.65 14.10 -3.88
CA GLN A 93 12.62 15.06 -3.32
C GLN A 93 12.47 16.43 -4.00
N GLU A 94 12.40 16.49 -5.33
CA GLU A 94 12.24 17.71 -6.12
C GLU A 94 11.02 18.51 -5.64
N TYR A 95 9.88 17.85 -5.52
CA TYR A 95 8.62 18.48 -5.09
C TYR A 95 8.44 18.54 -3.57
N LYS A 96 9.40 18.04 -2.78
CA LYS A 96 9.30 18.00 -1.30
C LYS A 96 8.00 17.36 -0.83
N ALA A 97 7.65 16.22 -1.44
CA ALA A 97 6.44 15.49 -1.10
C ALA A 97 6.42 15.10 0.39
N ALA A 98 5.25 15.16 1.00
CA ALA A 98 5.04 14.81 2.41
C ALA A 98 4.05 13.67 2.57
N ASN A 99 3.95 13.11 3.79
CA ASN A 99 3.02 12.03 4.10
C ASN A 99 3.14 10.84 3.15
N ILE A 100 4.38 10.37 2.93
CA ILE A 100 4.72 9.30 2.00
C ILE A 100 4.51 7.95 2.67
N VAL A 101 3.59 7.13 2.15
CA VAL A 101 3.33 5.76 2.57
C VAL A 101 3.87 4.81 1.51
N VAL A 102 4.83 3.96 1.87
CA VAL A 102 5.40 2.96 0.95
C VAL A 102 4.96 1.56 1.37
N ASP A 103 4.20 0.90 0.50
CA ASP A 103 3.92 -0.54 0.61
C ASP A 103 5.00 -1.28 -0.21
N PRO A 104 5.99 -1.93 0.43
CA PRO A 104 7.15 -2.48 -0.27
C PRO A 104 6.82 -3.83 -0.90
N VAL A 105 5.92 -3.83 -1.89
CA VAL A 105 5.40 -5.02 -2.54
C VAL A 105 6.52 -5.75 -3.29
N MET A 106 6.92 -6.93 -2.78
CA MET A 106 7.99 -7.75 -3.37
C MET A 106 7.48 -8.99 -4.08
N VAL A 107 6.34 -9.52 -3.61
CA VAL A 107 5.76 -10.77 -4.13
C VAL A 107 4.25 -10.59 -4.29
N ALA A 108 3.71 -11.05 -5.42
CA ALA A 108 2.26 -11.08 -5.64
C ALA A 108 1.57 -12.08 -4.71
N THR A 109 0.27 -11.92 -4.49
CA THR A 109 -0.57 -12.89 -3.75
C THR A 109 -0.49 -14.30 -4.37
N SER A 110 -0.23 -14.39 -5.68
CA SER A 110 0.00 -15.65 -6.42
C SER A 110 1.38 -16.27 -6.16
N GLY A 111 2.28 -15.64 -5.42
CA GLY A 111 3.65 -16.07 -5.19
C GLY A 111 4.66 -15.63 -6.26
N ALA A 112 4.24 -14.93 -7.30
CA ALA A 112 5.15 -14.42 -8.32
C ALA A 112 6.02 -13.28 -7.78
N LYS A 113 7.34 -13.32 -8.03
CA LYS A 113 8.27 -12.24 -7.69
C LYS A 113 7.97 -11.04 -8.59
N LEU A 114 7.69 -9.89 -7.98
CA LEU A 114 7.28 -8.66 -8.66
C LEU A 114 8.41 -7.62 -8.81
N ILE A 115 9.53 -7.84 -8.15
CA ILE A 115 10.66 -6.91 -8.09
C ILE A 115 11.97 -7.69 -8.22
N SER A 116 12.95 -7.15 -8.94
CA SER A 116 14.30 -7.73 -9.04
C SER A 116 15.13 -7.49 -7.77
N ASP A 117 16.21 -8.28 -7.56
CA ASP A 117 17.08 -8.08 -6.40
C ASP A 117 17.76 -6.72 -6.43
N ASP A 118 18.18 -6.25 -7.60
CA ASP A 118 18.75 -4.92 -7.78
C ASP A 118 17.75 -3.81 -7.44
N ALA A 119 16.50 -3.98 -7.83
CA ALA A 119 15.43 -3.03 -7.50
C ALA A 119 15.10 -3.02 -6.00
N ILE A 120 15.20 -4.17 -5.30
CA ILE A 120 15.08 -4.21 -3.83
C ILE A 120 16.18 -3.37 -3.16
N GLU A 121 17.42 -3.48 -3.61
CA GLU A 121 18.51 -2.68 -3.06
C GLU A 121 18.34 -1.18 -3.36
N THR A 122 17.87 -0.84 -4.56
CA THR A 122 17.53 0.54 -4.92
C THR A 122 16.38 1.08 -4.07
N LEU A 123 15.33 0.28 -3.85
CA LEU A 123 14.22 0.60 -2.96
C LEU A 123 14.70 0.93 -1.55
N LYS A 124 15.52 0.05 -0.96
CA LYS A 124 16.10 0.24 0.38
C LYS A 124 16.96 1.50 0.48
N LYS A 125 17.73 1.82 -0.55
CA LYS A 125 18.71 2.91 -0.52
C LYS A 125 18.09 4.28 -0.83
N GLU A 126 17.16 4.34 -1.78
CA GLU A 126 16.75 5.61 -2.37
C GLU A 126 15.29 5.99 -2.04
N LEU A 127 14.39 5.01 -1.85
CA LEU A 127 12.97 5.32 -1.65
C LEU A 127 12.51 5.18 -0.20
N LEU A 128 12.87 4.09 0.49
CA LEU A 128 12.41 3.87 1.88
C LEU A 128 12.85 4.99 2.83
N PRO A 129 14.05 5.62 2.69
CA PRO A 129 14.43 6.75 3.56
C PRO A 129 13.57 8.02 3.38
N LEU A 130 12.78 8.10 2.32
CA LEU A 130 11.86 9.23 2.09
C LEU A 130 10.47 9.00 2.70
N ALA A 131 10.17 7.78 3.16
CA ALA A 131 8.86 7.42 3.66
C ALA A 131 8.57 8.05 5.02
N THR A 132 7.32 8.46 5.23
CA THR A 132 6.76 8.70 6.56
C THR A 132 6.52 7.39 7.29
N VAL A 133 6.00 6.40 6.55
CA VAL A 133 5.76 5.04 7.04
C VAL A 133 5.89 4.03 5.91
N ILE A 134 6.50 2.90 6.22
CA ILE A 134 6.52 1.71 5.36
C ILE A 134 5.63 0.62 5.95
N THR A 135 4.98 -0.18 5.09
CA THR A 135 3.96 -1.14 5.51
C THR A 135 4.29 -2.58 5.08
N PRO A 136 5.44 -3.15 5.46
CA PRO A 136 5.81 -4.51 5.06
C PRO A 136 4.90 -5.56 5.72
N ASN A 137 4.59 -6.63 4.98
CA ASN A 137 4.11 -7.88 5.58
C ASN A 137 5.31 -8.64 6.21
N ILE A 138 5.06 -9.76 6.90
CA ILE A 138 6.11 -10.51 7.59
C ILE A 138 7.22 -10.97 6.62
N PRO A 139 6.96 -11.62 5.47
CA PRO A 139 8.00 -11.96 4.52
C PRO A 139 8.82 -10.77 4.00
N GLU A 140 8.16 -9.64 3.75
CA GLU A 140 8.83 -8.38 3.34
C GLU A 140 9.67 -7.81 4.49
N ALA A 141 9.17 -7.84 5.72
CA ALA A 141 9.90 -7.41 6.90
C ALA A 141 11.14 -8.28 7.16
N GLU A 142 11.08 -9.59 6.94
CA GLU A 142 12.24 -10.48 7.00
C GLU A 142 13.34 -10.06 6.01
N VAL A 143 12.97 -9.72 4.78
CA VAL A 143 13.91 -9.23 3.74
C VAL A 143 14.51 -7.88 4.10
N LEU A 144 13.71 -6.97 4.65
CA LEU A 144 14.16 -5.61 5.02
C LEU A 144 15.05 -5.63 6.27
N ALA A 145 14.70 -6.46 7.26
CA ALA A 145 15.43 -6.61 8.51
C ALA A 145 16.62 -7.57 8.41
N ASP A 146 16.71 -8.37 7.35
CA ASP A 146 17.70 -9.45 7.23
C ASP A 146 17.67 -10.36 8.47
N MET A 147 16.48 -10.88 8.79
CA MET A 147 16.25 -11.84 9.90
C MET A 147 14.94 -12.58 9.71
N LYS A 148 14.80 -13.73 10.37
CA LYS A 148 13.53 -14.46 10.41
C LYS A 148 12.62 -13.92 11.51
N ILE A 149 11.30 -14.05 11.29
CA ILE A 149 10.26 -13.60 12.21
C ILE A 149 9.31 -14.77 12.45
N ALA A 150 9.42 -15.40 13.63
CA ALA A 150 8.60 -16.55 14.02
C ALA A 150 7.62 -16.25 15.16
N ASN A 151 7.74 -15.11 15.84
CA ASN A 151 6.92 -14.72 16.97
C ASN A 151 6.81 -13.18 17.09
N GLU A 152 5.99 -12.71 18.02
CA GLU A 152 5.75 -11.28 18.26
C GLU A 152 6.99 -10.52 18.76
N GLU A 153 7.86 -11.15 19.53
CA GLU A 153 9.11 -10.52 20.01
C GLU A 153 10.05 -10.24 18.84
N GLU A 154 10.22 -11.20 17.93
CA GLU A 154 11.02 -11.04 16.70
C GLU A 154 10.39 -10.02 15.74
N MET A 155 9.05 -9.92 15.73
CA MET A 155 8.34 -8.90 14.97
C MET A 155 8.67 -7.48 15.49
N ILE A 156 8.75 -7.29 16.82
CA ILE A 156 9.17 -6.02 17.41
C ILE A 156 10.63 -5.70 17.04
N ILE A 157 11.54 -6.68 17.17
CA ILE A 157 12.97 -6.50 16.84
C ILE A 157 13.14 -6.15 15.35
N ALA A 158 12.41 -6.83 14.46
CA ALA A 158 12.45 -6.54 13.04
C ALA A 158 11.92 -5.13 12.72
N ALA A 159 10.80 -4.72 13.30
CA ALA A 159 10.22 -3.40 13.11
C ALA A 159 11.17 -2.29 13.59
N GLU A 160 11.80 -2.46 14.77
CA GLU A 160 12.83 -1.56 15.28
C GLU A 160 14.02 -1.44 14.34
N LYS A 161 14.57 -2.60 13.91
CA LYS A 161 15.73 -2.65 13.00
C LYS A 161 15.44 -1.95 11.67
N ILE A 162 14.26 -2.18 11.10
CA ILE A 162 13.82 -1.55 9.86
C ILE A 162 13.67 -0.04 10.05
N SER A 163 12.95 0.38 11.10
CA SER A 163 12.70 1.79 11.40
C SER A 163 14.01 2.57 11.58
N LYS A 164 14.95 2.04 12.38
CA LYS A 164 16.27 2.66 12.60
C LYS A 164 17.12 2.69 11.33
N LYS A 165 17.06 1.64 10.51
CA LYS A 165 17.82 1.53 9.27
C LYS A 165 17.41 2.55 8.22
N PHE A 166 16.10 2.81 8.09
CA PHE A 166 15.56 3.69 7.06
C PHE A 166 15.13 5.07 7.57
N GLY A 167 15.13 5.29 8.89
CA GLY A 167 14.76 6.58 9.49
C GLY A 167 13.28 6.92 9.35
N CYS A 168 12.39 5.92 9.25
CA CYS A 168 10.95 6.11 9.07
C CYS A 168 10.15 5.19 9.99
N ALA A 169 8.86 5.49 10.20
CA ALA A 169 7.98 4.57 10.90
C ALA A 169 7.79 3.26 10.12
N THR A 170 7.64 2.14 10.83
CA THR A 170 7.47 0.82 10.23
C THR A 170 6.21 0.15 10.78
N LEU A 171 5.23 -0.12 9.92
CA LEU A 171 4.05 -0.90 10.24
C LEU A 171 4.21 -2.32 9.70
N VAL A 172 4.64 -3.27 10.54
CA VAL A 172 4.68 -4.68 10.17
C VAL A 172 3.29 -5.27 10.23
N LYS A 173 2.78 -5.72 9.07
CA LYS A 173 1.45 -6.34 8.95
C LYS A 173 1.49 -7.76 9.46
N GLY A 174 0.65 -8.08 10.43
CA GLY A 174 0.51 -9.41 10.99
C GLY A 174 -0.28 -10.39 10.12
N GLY A 175 -0.68 -11.49 10.71
CA GLY A 175 -1.53 -12.51 10.08
C GLY A 175 -0.79 -13.76 9.66
N HIS A 176 0.26 -13.77 8.97
CA HIS A 176 1.02 -14.89 8.37
C HIS A 176 1.36 -16.07 9.36
N GLN A 177 0.34 -16.58 10.08
CA GLN A 177 0.42 -17.68 11.08
C GLN A 177 1.16 -17.35 12.39
N ILE A 178 1.66 -16.13 12.58
CA ILE A 178 2.38 -15.75 13.82
C ILE A 178 1.40 -15.31 14.91
N ASN A 179 0.39 -14.52 14.51
CA ASN A 179 -0.68 -14.08 15.40
C ASN A 179 -2.00 -14.00 14.60
N ASP A 180 -3.04 -13.51 15.24
CA ASP A 180 -4.30 -13.17 14.55
C ASP A 180 -4.03 -12.05 13.51
N ALA A 181 -4.87 -11.13 13.24
CA ALA A 181 -4.60 -10.01 12.33
C ALA A 181 -4.01 -8.80 13.09
N ASN A 182 -3.01 -9.00 13.94
CA ASN A 182 -2.39 -7.93 14.73
C ASN A 182 -1.23 -7.30 13.96
N ASP A 183 -1.27 -5.97 13.78
CA ASP A 183 -0.21 -5.20 13.15
C ASP A 183 0.58 -4.43 14.19
N LEU A 184 1.89 -4.29 13.98
CA LEU A 184 2.82 -3.61 14.86
C LEU A 184 3.36 -2.35 14.18
N LEU A 185 3.08 -1.19 14.75
CA LEU A 185 3.72 0.07 14.37
C LEU A 185 4.89 0.36 15.29
N TYR A 186 6.07 0.57 14.73
CA TYR A 186 7.26 1.05 15.43
C TYR A 186 7.65 2.43 14.91
N ARG A 187 7.84 3.39 15.84
CA ARG A 187 8.33 4.74 15.56
C ARG A 187 8.86 5.39 16.85
N ASP A 188 9.78 6.33 16.73
CA ASP A 188 10.30 7.14 17.85
C ASP A 188 10.72 6.30 19.08
N ASP A 189 11.41 5.17 18.84
CA ASP A 189 11.85 4.20 19.84
C ASP A 189 10.72 3.57 20.69
N ALA A 190 9.49 3.60 20.17
CA ALA A 190 8.33 2.97 20.80
C ALA A 190 7.52 2.14 19.79
N TYR A 191 6.72 1.21 20.30
CA TYR A 191 5.83 0.42 19.46
C TYR A 191 4.39 0.42 19.99
N THR A 192 3.45 0.26 19.05
CA THR A 192 2.02 0.16 19.31
C THR A 192 1.44 -1.02 18.54
N TRP A 193 0.70 -1.88 19.24
CA TRP A 193 -0.05 -2.96 18.62
C TRP A 193 -1.44 -2.50 18.21
N PHE A 194 -1.82 -2.80 16.98
CA PHE A 194 -3.17 -2.65 16.45
C PHE A 194 -3.80 -4.03 16.31
N HIS A 195 -4.57 -4.42 17.31
CA HIS A 195 -5.23 -5.72 17.34
C HIS A 195 -6.35 -5.80 16.30
N GLY A 196 -6.52 -6.97 15.68
CA GLY A 196 -7.57 -7.27 14.74
C GLY A 196 -7.93 -8.75 14.78
N LYS A 197 -9.18 -9.07 14.48
CA LYS A 197 -9.61 -10.46 14.30
C LYS A 197 -9.48 -10.84 12.84
N ARG A 198 -8.99 -12.05 12.59
CA ARG A 198 -8.97 -12.60 11.24
C ARG A 198 -10.40 -12.78 10.74
N ILE A 199 -10.70 -12.19 9.60
CA ILE A 199 -11.97 -12.33 8.91
C ILE A 199 -11.84 -13.54 7.97
N ASN A 200 -12.76 -14.50 8.09
CA ASN A 200 -12.76 -15.67 7.23
C ASN A 200 -13.37 -15.32 5.86
N ASN A 201 -12.59 -14.67 5.03
CA ASN A 201 -12.92 -14.30 3.67
C ASN A 201 -11.77 -14.77 2.76
N SER A 202 -12.08 -15.53 1.70
CA SER A 202 -11.11 -15.97 0.69
C SER A 202 -10.72 -14.85 -0.28
N ASN A 203 -11.53 -13.80 -0.37
CA ASN A 203 -11.36 -12.67 -1.27
C ASN A 203 -10.52 -11.58 -0.59
N THR A 204 -9.21 -11.77 -0.60
CA THR A 204 -8.23 -10.91 0.08
C THR A 204 -7.31 -10.16 -0.89
N HIS A 205 -7.62 -10.20 -2.20
CA HIS A 205 -6.82 -9.54 -3.20
C HIS A 205 -6.85 -8.01 -3.00
N GLY A 206 -5.67 -7.41 -2.91
CA GLY A 206 -5.50 -5.97 -2.71
C GLY A 206 -5.59 -5.47 -1.26
N THR A 207 -5.60 -6.35 -0.24
CA THR A 207 -5.63 -5.93 1.17
C THR A 207 -4.48 -5.01 1.55
N GLY A 208 -3.24 -5.29 1.09
CA GLY A 208 -2.08 -4.42 1.31
C GLY A 208 -2.26 -3.03 0.69
N CYS A 209 -2.65 -2.99 -0.59
CA CYS A 209 -2.93 -1.73 -1.30
C CYS A 209 -4.01 -0.91 -0.59
N THR A 210 -5.10 -1.57 -0.18
CA THR A 210 -6.22 -0.91 0.54
C THR A 210 -5.77 -0.35 1.88
N LEU A 211 -5.00 -1.10 2.68
CA LEU A 211 -4.51 -0.63 3.98
C LEU A 211 -3.59 0.60 3.81
N SER A 212 -2.59 0.51 2.94
CA SER A 212 -1.63 1.60 2.72
C SER A 212 -2.29 2.86 2.14
N SER A 213 -3.27 2.71 1.24
CA SER A 213 -4.03 3.83 0.67
C SER A 213 -4.99 4.47 1.68
N ALA A 214 -5.58 3.67 2.59
CA ALA A 214 -6.39 4.21 3.68
C ALA A 214 -5.53 4.96 4.70
N ILE A 215 -4.30 4.51 4.98
CA ILE A 215 -3.34 5.26 5.81
C ILE A 215 -3.00 6.59 5.13
N ALA A 216 -2.61 6.58 3.85
CA ALA A 216 -2.32 7.80 3.09
C ALA A 216 -3.50 8.78 3.07
N SER A 217 -4.72 8.28 2.90
CA SER A 217 -5.95 9.06 2.94
C SER A 217 -6.15 9.76 4.29
N ASN A 218 -5.86 9.09 5.40
CA ASN A 218 -6.01 9.67 6.72
C ASN A 218 -4.89 10.66 7.04
N LEU A 219 -3.64 10.40 6.64
CA LEU A 219 -2.54 11.37 6.72
C LEU A 219 -2.84 12.63 5.90
N ALA A 220 -3.37 12.50 4.68
CA ALA A 220 -3.80 13.63 3.85
C ALA A 220 -4.83 14.51 4.55
N LYS A 221 -5.71 13.92 5.35
CA LYS A 221 -6.71 14.63 6.16
C LYS A 221 -6.14 15.28 7.43
N GLY A 222 -4.85 15.06 7.73
CA GLY A 222 -4.16 15.64 8.88
C GLY A 222 -4.28 14.84 10.18
N TYR A 223 -4.74 13.58 10.13
CA TYR A 223 -4.66 12.69 11.29
C TYR A 223 -3.20 12.30 11.57
N ASP A 224 -2.86 12.11 12.85
CA ASP A 224 -1.59 11.50 13.24
C ASP A 224 -1.49 10.05 12.74
N LEU A 225 -0.27 9.50 12.80
CA LEU A 225 0.00 8.19 12.21
C LEU A 225 -0.76 7.06 12.92
N ASP A 226 -0.84 7.07 14.27
CA ASP A 226 -1.57 6.01 15.03
C ASP A 226 -3.05 6.02 14.69
N THR A 227 -3.65 7.20 14.68
CA THR A 227 -5.05 7.39 14.28
C THR A 227 -5.26 6.95 12.83
N SER A 228 -4.33 7.28 11.92
CA SER A 228 -4.38 6.90 10.51
C SER A 228 -4.34 5.39 10.33
N VAL A 229 -3.43 4.69 11.03
CA VAL A 229 -3.34 3.23 11.02
C VAL A 229 -4.61 2.58 11.59
N LYS A 230 -5.08 3.04 12.75
CA LYS A 230 -6.30 2.53 13.38
C LYS A 230 -7.53 2.66 12.46
N ARG A 231 -7.71 3.83 11.83
CA ARG A 231 -8.80 4.07 10.89
C ARG A 231 -8.69 3.21 9.64
N ALA A 232 -7.49 3.05 9.10
CA ALA A 232 -7.23 2.20 7.94
C ALA A 232 -7.53 0.74 8.24
N LYS A 233 -7.14 0.24 9.43
CA LYS A 233 -7.44 -1.12 9.89
C LYS A 233 -8.94 -1.38 10.05
N ASN A 234 -9.68 -0.41 10.58
CA ASN A 234 -11.14 -0.49 10.67
C ASN A 234 -11.78 -0.51 9.28
N TYR A 235 -11.31 0.33 8.37
CA TYR A 235 -11.82 0.39 6.99
C TYR A 235 -11.61 -0.94 6.25
N ILE A 236 -10.40 -1.51 6.27
CA ILE A 236 -10.14 -2.79 5.62
C ILE A 236 -10.96 -3.94 6.23
N SER A 237 -11.16 -3.92 7.55
CA SER A 237 -12.02 -4.91 8.22
C SER A 237 -13.47 -4.80 7.74
N GLY A 238 -13.99 -3.61 7.55
CA GLY A 238 -15.33 -3.39 6.96
C GLY A 238 -15.43 -3.92 5.54
N ALA A 239 -14.45 -3.58 4.70
CA ALA A 239 -14.40 -4.03 3.30
C ALA A 239 -14.31 -5.56 3.16
N LEU A 240 -13.58 -6.24 4.06
CA LEU A 240 -13.53 -7.70 4.11
C LEU A 240 -14.82 -8.32 4.63
N ASN A 241 -15.48 -7.71 5.64
CA ASN A 241 -16.72 -8.20 6.22
C ASN A 241 -17.92 -8.08 5.27
N ALA A 242 -17.84 -7.24 4.26
CA ALA A 242 -18.88 -7.13 3.22
C ALA A 242 -19.02 -8.38 2.35
N MET A 243 -18.04 -9.31 2.41
CA MET A 243 -18.08 -10.63 1.75
C MET A 243 -18.36 -10.57 0.25
N LEU A 244 -17.88 -9.54 -0.45
CA LEU A 244 -17.97 -9.45 -1.91
C LEU A 244 -17.35 -10.69 -2.55
N ASP A 245 -18.10 -11.35 -3.44
CA ASP A 245 -17.66 -12.57 -4.11
C ASP A 245 -17.70 -12.40 -5.64
N LEU A 246 -16.57 -11.94 -6.18
CA LEU A 246 -16.39 -11.70 -7.61
C LEU A 246 -15.19 -12.46 -8.16
N GLY A 247 -15.37 -13.10 -9.28
CA GLY A 247 -14.32 -13.82 -10.00
C GLY A 247 -14.27 -15.31 -9.67
N LYS A 248 -13.20 -15.98 -10.11
CA LYS A 248 -13.01 -17.44 -9.97
C LYS A 248 -11.84 -17.81 -9.07
N GLY A 249 -11.08 -16.83 -8.61
CA GLY A 249 -9.91 -16.98 -7.75
C GLY A 249 -10.01 -16.13 -6.50
N SER A 250 -8.89 -15.62 -5.99
CA SER A 250 -8.92 -14.65 -4.88
C SER A 250 -9.50 -13.32 -5.37
N GLY A 251 -10.75 -13.06 -5.01
CA GLY A 251 -11.50 -11.89 -5.46
C GLY A 251 -11.16 -10.60 -4.72
N PRO A 252 -11.68 -9.46 -5.20
CA PRO A 252 -11.50 -8.16 -4.55
C PRO A 252 -12.37 -8.02 -3.30
N MET A 253 -12.02 -7.04 -2.46
CA MET A 253 -12.87 -6.58 -1.36
C MET A 253 -13.88 -5.55 -1.85
N ASP A 254 -14.96 -5.35 -1.09
CA ASP A 254 -15.89 -4.25 -1.33
C ASP A 254 -15.37 -2.95 -0.72
N HIS A 255 -14.74 -2.12 -1.56
CA HIS A 255 -14.26 -0.80 -1.14
C HIS A 255 -15.39 0.21 -0.86
N SER A 256 -16.61 -0.10 -1.32
CA SER A 256 -17.78 0.77 -1.21
C SER A 256 -18.72 0.42 -0.04
N PHE A 257 -18.38 -0.56 0.77
CA PHE A 257 -19.21 -1.13 1.83
C PHE A 257 -19.90 -0.11 2.77
N ALA A 258 -19.30 1.08 2.93
CA ALA A 258 -19.82 2.15 3.80
C ALA A 258 -20.45 3.31 3.01
N ILE A 259 -20.56 3.20 1.69
CA ILE A 259 -21.20 4.22 0.85
C ILE A 259 -22.71 3.95 0.84
N ASP A 260 -23.48 4.80 1.51
CA ASP A 260 -24.94 4.74 1.55
C ASP A 260 -25.53 6.06 1.03
N ASN A 261 -25.85 6.07 -0.26
CA ASN A 261 -26.53 7.19 -0.91
C ASN A 261 -27.49 6.66 -2.00
N GLU A 262 -28.29 7.55 -2.60
CA GLU A 262 -29.29 7.19 -3.61
C GLU A 262 -28.68 6.51 -4.86
N TYR A 263 -27.44 6.86 -5.22
CA TYR A 263 -26.74 6.31 -6.41
C TYR A 263 -26.12 4.94 -6.15
N ALA A 264 -25.99 4.53 -4.88
CA ALA A 264 -25.46 3.22 -4.51
C ALA A 264 -26.56 2.13 -4.43
N LYS A 265 -27.83 2.49 -4.56
CA LYS A 265 -28.95 1.54 -4.45
C LYS A 265 -29.14 0.78 -5.76
N GLU A 266 -29.20 -0.54 -5.65
CA GLU A 266 -29.58 -1.40 -6.78
C GLU A 266 -31.09 -1.29 -7.04
N ASN A 267 -31.47 -1.39 -8.31
CA ASN A 267 -32.87 -1.49 -8.71
C ASN A 267 -33.29 -2.96 -8.53
N VAL A 268 -33.93 -3.27 -7.41
CA VAL A 268 -34.42 -4.63 -7.07
C VAL A 268 -35.76 -4.87 -7.75
#